data_8f5de81f5f3cdc6770bcb4698f361a23
#
_entry.id   8f5de81f5f3cdc6770bcb4698f361a23
#
_cell.length_a   1.000
_cell.length_b   1.000
_cell.length_c   1.000
_cell.angle_alpha   90.00
_cell.angle_beta   90.00
_cell.angle_gamma   90.00
#
_symmetry.space_group_name_H-M   'P 1'
#
loop_
_entity.id
_entity.type
_entity.pdbx_description
1 polymer ?
#
loop_
_entity_poly.entity_id
_entity_poly.type
_entity_poly.pdbx_seq_one_letter_code
_entity_poly.pdbx_strand_id
1 'polypeptide(L)'
;MAQTPGPPVSAPAPGAAPAPGGGRGAQSNAESNEAAGVDIDRFIGTAADSPVHLSQGLLLTHSMLKAGDPYHPGLHGSVLEYRKDLSVATLLPKNRTPMVTSADQLFFYIESGEGRLDDGKQFWDVRENVAVLIPPNAPHRIVNDSDKPLTMIMLTWAPSAPPRADILVRDVNLLPWCEENAHWNNTSKCVFGAADGLYQSERMYLVMLQPWAASQPHSHGAGTEEIWTKVTPGTATILIGSELREMPQNSAYLVPPTGSTEHSNLNLTRDRVDWYLYVAHGPINPNTSQNTGRGGGGGRGANSNPNVVRDRASVEAATVAGKPMR
;
A
#
# COMPACT_ATOMS: atom_id res chain seq x y z
N MET A 1 -32.70 41.94 -56.92
CA MET A 1 -32.47 40.50 -56.87
C MET A 1 -33.23 39.96 -55.73
N ALA A 2 -34.29 39.23 -55.95
CA ALA A 2 -35.16 38.68 -54.92
C ALA A 2 -34.58 37.32 -54.43
N GLN A 3 -34.45 37.16 -53.10
CA GLN A 3 -34.06 35.91 -52.53
C GLN A 3 -35.27 34.96 -52.45
N THR A 4 -35.10 33.75 -52.98
CA THR A 4 -36.05 32.64 -52.90
C THR A 4 -36.09 32.07 -51.50
N PRO A 5 -37.28 31.82 -50.89
CA PRO A 5 -37.37 31.21 -49.58
C PRO A 5 -37.05 29.70 -49.67
N GLY A 6 -36.24 29.19 -48.72
CA GLY A 6 -35.90 27.78 -48.58
C GLY A 6 -37.06 26.95 -48.06
N PRO A 7 -37.03 25.62 -48.24
CA PRO A 7 -38.10 24.74 -47.88
C PRO A 7 -38.34 24.64 -46.34
N PRO A 8 -39.55 24.32 -45.87
CA PRO A 8 -39.85 24.25 -44.48
C PRO A 8 -39.21 23.03 -43.82
N VAL A 9 -38.61 23.25 -42.64
CA VAL A 9 -38.02 22.22 -41.82
C VAL A 9 -39.15 21.42 -41.13
N SER A 10 -39.21 20.13 -41.40
CA SER A 10 -40.15 19.22 -40.77
C SER A 10 -39.85 19.07 -39.28
N ALA A 11 -40.88 19.19 -38.45
CA ALA A 11 -40.81 18.93 -37.03
C ALA A 11 -40.50 17.46 -36.74
N PRO A 12 -39.66 17.16 -35.73
CA PRO A 12 -39.37 15.78 -35.36
C PRO A 12 -40.63 15.12 -34.72
N ALA A 13 -40.82 13.86 -35.03
CA ALA A 13 -41.86 13.02 -34.46
C ALA A 13 -41.68 12.88 -32.90
N PRO A 14 -42.76 12.73 -32.13
CA PRO A 14 -42.61 12.50 -30.68
C PRO A 14 -41.88 11.19 -30.44
N GLY A 15 -40.68 11.28 -29.90
CA GLY A 15 -39.84 10.15 -29.55
C GLY A 15 -40.45 9.31 -28.44
N ALA A 16 -40.34 8.01 -28.59
CA ALA A 16 -40.68 7.02 -27.56
C ALA A 16 -39.96 7.36 -26.25
N ALA A 17 -40.67 7.23 -25.13
CA ALA A 17 -40.13 7.39 -23.80
C ALA A 17 -38.88 6.46 -23.61
N PRO A 18 -37.78 6.95 -23.07
CA PRO A 18 -36.64 6.10 -22.75
C PRO A 18 -37.08 5.08 -21.69
N ALA A 19 -36.72 3.82 -21.93
CA ALA A 19 -36.83 2.78 -20.91
C ALA A 19 -36.07 3.22 -19.63
N PRO A 20 -36.53 2.86 -18.43
CA PRO A 20 -35.83 3.16 -17.20
C PRO A 20 -34.49 2.39 -17.18
N GLY A 21 -33.48 3.00 -17.74
CA GLY A 21 -32.10 2.55 -17.57
C GLY A 21 -31.77 2.75 -16.10
N GLY A 22 -31.57 1.63 -15.39
CA GLY A 22 -31.08 1.65 -14.04
C GLY A 22 -29.66 2.19 -14.00
N GLY A 23 -29.50 3.50 -14.13
CA GLY A 23 -28.32 4.22 -13.73
C GLY A 23 -28.26 4.15 -12.20
N ARG A 24 -27.39 3.30 -11.66
CA ARG A 24 -26.89 3.52 -10.31
C ARG A 24 -26.16 4.86 -10.41
N GLY A 25 -26.86 5.92 -9.99
CA GLY A 25 -26.25 7.22 -9.82
C GLY A 25 -25.04 7.04 -8.90
N ALA A 26 -23.90 7.56 -9.32
CA ALA A 26 -22.81 7.78 -8.39
C ALA A 26 -23.36 8.70 -7.29
N GLN A 27 -23.66 8.13 -6.12
CA GLN A 27 -23.91 8.93 -4.93
C GLN A 27 -22.66 9.76 -4.71
N SER A 28 -22.80 11.04 -4.45
CA SER A 28 -21.66 11.88 -4.16
C SER A 28 -21.00 11.37 -2.88
N ASN A 29 -19.68 11.21 -2.89
CA ASN A 29 -18.95 10.67 -1.75
C ASN A 29 -19.03 11.54 -0.50
N ALA A 30 -19.30 12.83 -0.66
CA ALA A 30 -19.60 13.75 0.43
C ALA A 30 -20.75 13.25 1.31
N GLU A 31 -21.84 12.79 0.69
CA GLU A 31 -22.98 12.23 1.42
C GLU A 31 -22.62 10.93 2.16
N SER A 32 -21.72 10.09 1.60
CA SER A 32 -21.34 8.83 2.24
C SER A 32 -20.48 9.04 3.49
N ASN A 33 -19.59 10.03 3.50
CA ASN A 33 -18.76 10.33 4.66
C ASN A 33 -19.58 11.00 5.77
N GLU A 34 -20.39 12.00 5.45
CA GLU A 34 -21.26 12.66 6.42
C GLU A 34 -22.31 11.70 7.00
N ALA A 35 -22.93 10.88 6.15
CA ALA A 35 -23.92 9.90 6.60
C ALA A 35 -23.32 8.79 7.46
N ALA A 36 -22.07 8.43 7.23
CA ALA A 36 -21.35 7.42 8.03
C ALA A 36 -20.73 8.00 9.31
N GLY A 37 -20.65 9.33 9.46
CA GLY A 37 -19.99 9.99 10.58
C GLY A 37 -18.49 9.69 10.66
N VAL A 38 -17.85 9.47 9.51
CA VAL A 38 -16.43 9.12 9.43
C VAL A 38 -15.57 10.35 9.64
N ASP A 39 -14.86 10.39 10.77
CA ASP A 39 -13.80 11.37 11.03
C ASP A 39 -12.51 10.89 10.33
N ILE A 40 -12.22 11.44 9.17
CA ILE A 40 -11.10 11.03 8.31
C ILE A 40 -9.75 11.19 9.01
N ASP A 41 -9.60 12.23 9.84
CA ASP A 41 -8.35 12.49 10.53
C ASP A 41 -7.95 11.36 11.48
N ARG A 42 -8.91 10.55 11.96
CA ARG A 42 -8.62 9.36 12.77
C ARG A 42 -7.94 8.24 12.00
N PHE A 43 -8.08 8.24 10.68
CA PHE A 43 -7.46 7.25 9.79
C PHE A 43 -6.06 7.65 9.34
N ILE A 44 -5.58 8.80 9.78
CA ILE A 44 -4.24 9.33 9.48
C ILE A 44 -3.40 9.27 10.76
N GLY A 45 -2.16 8.82 10.63
CA GLY A 45 -1.18 8.82 11.69
C GLY A 45 0.18 9.28 11.20
N THR A 46 0.94 9.94 12.07
CA THR A 46 2.29 10.40 11.77
C THR A 46 3.29 9.95 12.82
N ALA A 47 4.48 9.60 12.39
CA ALA A 47 5.57 9.23 13.28
C ALA A 47 5.93 10.35 14.26
N ALA A 48 5.76 11.62 13.85
CA ALA A 48 6.08 12.79 14.68
C ALA A 48 5.19 12.89 15.93
N ASP A 49 3.93 12.42 15.84
CA ASP A 49 2.98 12.45 16.95
C ASP A 49 3.04 11.20 17.84
N SER A 50 3.87 10.24 17.47
CA SER A 50 4.02 8.99 18.20
C SER A 50 5.26 9.01 19.08
N PRO A 51 5.15 8.61 20.35
CA PRO A 51 6.33 8.48 21.20
C PRO A 51 7.30 7.45 20.65
N VAL A 52 8.60 7.73 20.77
CA VAL A 52 9.64 6.76 20.40
C VAL A 52 9.58 5.56 21.33
N HIS A 53 9.69 4.37 20.78
CA HIS A 53 9.88 3.13 21.54
C HIS A 53 10.96 2.26 20.90
N LEU A 54 11.44 1.28 21.64
CA LEU A 54 12.41 0.31 21.12
C LEU A 54 11.68 -0.91 20.56
N SER A 55 11.98 -1.26 19.32
CA SER A 55 11.56 -2.52 18.69
C SER A 55 12.77 -3.34 18.26
N GLN A 56 12.59 -4.61 17.99
CA GLN A 56 13.66 -5.53 17.58
C GLN A 56 14.93 -5.43 18.45
N GLY A 57 14.74 -5.07 19.72
CA GLY A 57 15.79 -4.91 20.72
C GLY A 57 16.56 -3.58 20.66
N LEU A 58 16.67 -2.88 19.54
CA LEU A 58 17.46 -1.65 19.43
C LEU A 58 16.99 -0.66 18.35
N LEU A 59 15.95 -0.96 17.59
CA LEU A 59 15.42 0.01 16.63
C LEU A 59 14.66 1.12 17.36
N LEU A 60 15.01 2.36 17.09
CA LEU A 60 14.20 3.52 17.48
C LEU A 60 12.99 3.59 16.56
N THR A 61 11.82 3.39 17.11
CA THR A 61 10.59 3.17 16.34
C THR A 61 9.53 4.20 16.71
N HIS A 62 8.90 4.77 15.68
CA HIS A 62 7.74 5.66 15.79
C HIS A 62 6.59 5.08 14.97
N SER A 63 5.51 4.73 15.63
CA SER A 63 4.33 4.19 14.93
C SER A 63 3.60 5.29 14.16
N MET A 64 3.22 5.00 12.92
CA MET A 64 2.29 5.82 12.13
C MET A 64 0.86 5.31 12.32
N LEU A 65 0.64 4.01 12.08
CA LEU A 65 -0.66 3.37 12.29
C LEU A 65 -0.51 2.19 13.25
N LYS A 66 -1.54 1.92 14.04
CA LYS A 66 -1.56 0.87 15.08
C LYS A 66 -2.83 0.04 15.00
N ALA A 67 -2.79 -1.13 15.60
CA ALA A 67 -3.97 -1.95 15.81
C ALA A 67 -5.09 -1.15 16.50
N GLY A 68 -6.31 -1.32 16.00
CA GLY A 68 -7.49 -0.64 16.49
C GLY A 68 -8.75 -1.12 15.76
N ASP A 69 -9.87 -0.48 16.05
CA ASP A 69 -11.14 -0.74 15.37
C ASP A 69 -11.35 0.31 14.26
N PRO A 70 -11.20 -0.04 12.98
CA PRO A 70 -11.41 0.91 11.89
C PRO A 70 -12.88 1.29 11.68
N TYR A 71 -13.83 0.58 12.29
CA TYR A 71 -15.25 0.92 12.22
C TYR A 71 -15.67 1.88 13.33
N HIS A 72 -14.91 1.91 14.44
CA HIS A 72 -15.12 2.82 15.57
C HIS A 72 -13.77 3.40 16.03
N PRO A 73 -13.09 4.20 15.20
CA PRO A 73 -11.74 4.67 15.49
C PRO A 73 -11.73 5.56 16.73
N GLY A 74 -10.94 5.16 17.73
CA GLY A 74 -10.79 5.89 18.99
C GLY A 74 -9.71 6.97 18.91
N LEU A 75 -8.47 6.56 18.77
CA LEU A 75 -7.31 7.45 18.66
C LEU A 75 -6.85 7.56 17.21
N HIS A 76 -6.26 8.71 16.85
CA HIS A 76 -5.65 8.92 15.55
C HIS A 76 -4.64 7.80 15.23
N GLY A 77 -4.74 7.23 14.04
CA GLY A 77 -3.89 6.15 13.56
C GLY A 77 -4.12 4.78 14.22
N SER A 78 -5.06 4.63 15.19
CA SER A 78 -5.37 3.33 15.80
C SER A 78 -6.53 2.66 15.06
N VAL A 79 -6.26 2.18 13.85
CA VAL A 79 -7.29 1.76 12.86
C VAL A 79 -6.95 0.46 12.13
N LEU A 80 -5.86 -0.24 12.49
CA LEU A 80 -5.47 -1.47 11.80
C LEU A 80 -6.24 -2.67 12.37
N GLU A 81 -6.93 -3.41 11.49
CA GLU A 81 -7.66 -4.63 11.84
C GLU A 81 -6.78 -5.88 11.70
N TYR A 82 -6.07 -6.00 10.57
CA TYR A 82 -5.26 -7.18 10.25
C TYR A 82 -3.77 -6.99 10.59
N ARG A 83 -3.32 -5.76 10.74
CA ARG A 83 -1.95 -5.41 11.12
C ARG A 83 -1.90 -4.90 12.54
N LYS A 84 -0.71 -5.00 13.15
CA LYS A 84 -0.47 -4.54 14.52
C LYS A 84 0.14 -3.15 14.57
N ASP A 85 1.10 -2.90 13.69
CA ASP A 85 1.85 -1.65 13.69
C ASP A 85 2.48 -1.40 12.31
N LEU A 86 2.35 -0.18 11.82
CA LEU A 86 3.12 0.39 10.72
C LEU A 86 3.91 1.55 11.25
N SER A 87 5.22 1.50 11.15
CA SER A 87 6.13 2.44 11.80
C SER A 87 7.31 2.83 10.94
N VAL A 88 7.94 3.94 11.29
CA VAL A 88 9.31 4.28 10.88
C VAL A 88 10.26 3.78 11.94
N ALA A 89 11.24 2.99 11.55
CA ALA A 89 12.25 2.42 12.43
C ALA A 89 13.65 2.84 11.98
N THR A 90 14.50 3.18 12.93
CA THR A 90 15.86 3.65 12.66
C THR A 90 16.88 2.89 13.49
N LEU A 91 17.89 2.33 12.84
CA LEU A 91 19.08 1.82 13.47
C LEU A 91 20.21 2.84 13.33
N LEU A 92 20.70 3.33 14.46
CA LEU A 92 21.77 4.33 14.49
C LEU A 92 23.09 3.79 13.88
N PRO A 93 24.00 4.68 13.46
CA PRO A 93 25.32 4.30 12.94
C PRO A 93 26.10 3.41 13.90
N LYS A 94 26.89 2.45 13.36
CA LYS A 94 27.75 1.55 14.12
C LYS A 94 27.03 0.72 15.17
N ASN A 95 25.73 0.44 14.94
CA ASN A 95 24.92 -0.35 15.84
C ASN A 95 24.40 -1.63 15.16
N ARG A 96 23.99 -2.57 15.99
CA ARG A 96 23.31 -3.80 15.56
C ARG A 96 22.26 -4.21 16.58
N THR A 97 21.13 -4.73 16.11
CA THR A 97 20.16 -5.35 17.00
C THR A 97 20.73 -6.65 17.59
N PRO A 98 20.26 -7.13 18.73
CA PRO A 98 20.48 -8.53 19.10
C PRO A 98 19.90 -9.46 18.03
N MET A 99 20.28 -10.73 18.06
CA MET A 99 19.54 -11.76 17.30
C MET A 99 18.19 -11.93 17.99
N VAL A 100 17.11 -11.69 17.25
CA VAL A 100 15.74 -11.75 17.76
C VAL A 100 14.88 -12.70 16.92
N THR A 101 13.79 -13.15 17.49
CA THR A 101 12.69 -13.82 16.81
C THR A 101 11.40 -13.09 17.15
N SER A 102 10.44 -13.11 16.25
CA SER A 102 9.09 -12.57 16.46
C SER A 102 8.06 -13.66 16.17
N ALA A 103 7.01 -13.74 16.96
CA ALA A 103 5.85 -14.58 16.64
C ALA A 103 5.04 -13.99 15.47
N ASP A 104 5.25 -12.71 15.17
CA ASP A 104 4.62 -12.01 14.06
C ASP A 104 5.47 -12.09 12.80
N GLN A 105 4.82 -11.97 11.67
CA GLN A 105 5.46 -11.71 10.40
C GLN A 105 5.90 -10.25 10.34
N LEU A 106 7.07 -10.01 9.75
CA LEU A 106 7.65 -8.68 9.64
C LEU A 106 7.90 -8.35 8.18
N PHE A 107 7.68 -7.10 7.85
CA PHE A 107 8.09 -6.50 6.59
C PHE A 107 8.96 -5.28 6.89
N PHE A 108 10.06 -5.14 6.16
CA PHE A 108 10.88 -3.93 6.12
C PHE A 108 11.00 -3.43 4.69
N TYR A 109 10.86 -2.12 4.53
CA TYR A 109 11.26 -1.41 3.32
C TYR A 109 12.31 -0.38 3.69
N ILE A 110 13.50 -0.49 3.13
CA ILE A 110 14.60 0.41 3.44
C ILE A 110 14.40 1.73 2.69
N GLU A 111 14.17 2.81 3.43
CA GLU A 111 14.00 4.15 2.89
C GLU A 111 15.34 4.84 2.64
N SER A 112 16.31 4.64 3.52
CA SER A 112 17.63 5.27 3.40
C SER A 112 18.69 4.55 4.22
N GLY A 113 19.94 4.79 3.85
CA GLY A 113 21.09 4.15 4.47
C GLY A 113 21.41 2.78 3.87
N GLU A 114 22.38 2.11 4.47
CA GLU A 114 22.83 0.78 4.09
C GLU A 114 23.19 -0.04 5.32
N GLY A 115 23.08 -1.36 5.22
CA GLY A 115 23.37 -2.26 6.30
C GLY A 115 23.28 -3.72 5.87
N ARG A 116 23.12 -4.60 6.83
CA ARG A 116 22.94 -6.03 6.61
C ARG A 116 21.80 -6.56 7.47
N LEU A 117 21.05 -7.48 6.90
CA LEU A 117 20.19 -8.40 7.64
C LEU A 117 20.92 -9.74 7.72
N ASP A 118 20.94 -10.40 8.89
CA ASP A 118 21.47 -11.75 9.01
C ASP A 118 20.55 -12.65 9.87
N ASP A 119 20.54 -13.96 9.58
CA ASP A 119 19.76 -14.99 10.27
C ASP A 119 20.63 -15.90 11.15
N GLY A 120 21.91 -15.55 11.30
CA GLY A 120 22.90 -16.35 12.00
C GLY A 120 23.60 -17.41 11.14
N LYS A 121 23.14 -17.66 9.91
CA LYS A 121 23.74 -18.60 8.95
C LYS A 121 24.22 -17.89 7.68
N GLN A 122 23.43 -16.93 7.24
CA GLN A 122 23.70 -16.12 6.06
C GLN A 122 23.30 -14.68 6.32
N PHE A 123 23.76 -13.79 5.45
CA PHE A 123 23.39 -12.37 5.50
C PHE A 123 23.01 -11.84 4.12
N TRP A 124 22.24 -10.77 4.12
CA TRP A 124 21.84 -10.00 2.93
C TRP A 124 22.27 -8.55 3.13
N ASP A 125 22.91 -7.98 2.11
CA ASP A 125 23.11 -6.53 2.09
C ASP A 125 21.75 -5.86 1.84
N VAL A 126 21.46 -4.85 2.65
CA VAL A 126 20.24 -4.05 2.55
C VAL A 126 20.61 -2.59 2.36
N ARG A 127 19.89 -1.91 1.50
CA ARG A 127 20.05 -0.50 1.18
C ARG A 127 18.74 0.09 0.72
N GLU A 128 18.72 1.38 0.45
CA GLU A 128 17.56 2.05 -0.13
C GLU A 128 16.90 1.23 -1.26
N ASN A 129 15.59 1.14 -1.25
CA ASN A 129 14.75 0.33 -2.16
C ASN A 129 14.93 -1.19 -2.04
N VAL A 130 15.45 -1.69 -0.93
CA VAL A 130 15.38 -3.12 -0.61
C VAL A 130 14.19 -3.38 0.30
N ALA A 131 13.40 -4.40 -0.03
CA ALA A 131 12.29 -4.89 0.76
C ALA A 131 12.60 -6.27 1.34
N VAL A 132 12.19 -6.50 2.57
CA VAL A 132 12.45 -7.73 3.32
C VAL A 132 11.13 -8.25 3.89
N LEU A 133 10.89 -9.55 3.73
CA LEU A 133 9.80 -10.26 4.39
C LEU A 133 10.39 -11.33 5.30
N ILE A 134 10.12 -11.24 6.59
CA ILE A 134 10.63 -12.16 7.62
C ILE A 134 9.45 -12.96 8.16
N PRO A 135 9.45 -14.28 8.01
CA PRO A 135 8.39 -15.13 8.53
C PRO A 135 8.44 -15.21 10.06
N PRO A 136 7.31 -15.58 10.72
CA PRO A 136 7.30 -15.80 12.15
C PRO A 136 8.38 -16.77 12.62
N ASN A 137 8.95 -16.47 13.76
CA ASN A 137 9.98 -17.27 14.44
C ASN A 137 11.31 -17.42 13.66
N ALA A 138 11.49 -16.73 12.54
CA ALA A 138 12.78 -16.68 11.87
C ALA A 138 13.77 -15.82 12.66
N PRO A 139 14.92 -16.38 13.09
CA PRO A 139 15.95 -15.57 13.73
C PRO A 139 16.46 -14.51 12.78
N HIS A 140 16.63 -13.30 13.28
CA HIS A 140 17.18 -12.21 12.46
C HIS A 140 17.85 -11.14 13.30
N ARG A 141 18.77 -10.43 12.68
CA ARG A 141 19.48 -9.29 13.23
C ARG A 141 19.75 -8.28 12.13
N ILE A 142 19.61 -7.00 12.46
CA ILE A 142 19.94 -5.89 11.56
C ILE A 142 21.25 -5.28 12.03
N VAL A 143 22.17 -5.04 11.09
CA VAL A 143 23.50 -4.49 11.35
C VAL A 143 23.68 -3.24 10.51
N ASN A 144 24.06 -2.15 11.14
CA ASN A 144 24.44 -0.90 10.50
C ASN A 144 25.91 -0.59 10.83
N ASP A 145 26.82 -1.03 9.98
CA ASP A 145 28.25 -0.73 10.11
C ASP A 145 28.64 0.59 9.46
N SER A 146 27.69 1.31 8.85
CA SER A 146 27.92 2.60 8.17
C SER A 146 28.00 3.76 9.16
N ASP A 147 28.36 4.95 8.68
CA ASP A 147 28.41 6.20 9.46
C ASP A 147 27.09 6.98 9.38
N LYS A 148 26.07 6.42 8.72
CA LYS A 148 24.73 7.03 8.55
C LYS A 148 23.66 6.16 9.19
N PRO A 149 22.54 6.74 9.64
CA PRO A 149 21.41 5.96 10.08
C PRO A 149 20.88 5.05 8.96
N LEU A 150 20.39 3.87 9.35
CA LEU A 150 19.61 2.99 8.49
C LEU A 150 18.14 3.17 8.88
N THR A 151 17.34 3.74 7.97
CA THR A 151 15.92 4.04 8.21
C THR A 151 15.05 3.16 7.32
N MET A 152 13.98 2.65 7.89
CA MET A 152 13.07 1.74 7.22
C MET A 152 11.62 1.94 7.66
N ILE A 153 10.68 1.67 6.76
CA ILE A 153 9.30 1.40 7.12
C ILE A 153 9.23 -0.04 7.61
N MET A 154 8.61 -0.24 8.76
CA MET A 154 8.40 -1.56 9.36
C MET A 154 6.90 -1.81 9.52
N LEU A 155 6.46 -3.00 9.12
CA LEU A 155 5.09 -3.47 9.32
C LEU A 155 5.12 -4.82 10.06
N THR A 156 4.22 -4.98 11.03
CA THR A 156 4.12 -6.20 11.85
C THR A 156 2.69 -6.72 11.89
N TRP A 157 2.50 -8.04 11.77
CA TRP A 157 1.18 -8.66 11.87
C TRP A 157 1.24 -10.16 12.17
N ALA A 158 0.16 -10.69 12.73
CA ALA A 158 -0.04 -12.14 12.79
C ALA A 158 -0.41 -12.66 11.39
N PRO A 159 0.29 -13.67 10.84
CA PRO A 159 0.02 -14.13 9.49
C PRO A 159 -1.38 -14.72 9.36
N SER A 160 -2.08 -14.36 8.30
CA SER A 160 -3.43 -14.87 7.95
C SER A 160 -3.38 -16.10 7.04
N ALA A 161 -2.18 -16.54 6.64
CA ALA A 161 -1.91 -17.73 5.83
C ALA A 161 -0.67 -18.45 6.36
N PRO A 162 -0.46 -19.72 6.02
CA PRO A 162 0.79 -20.39 6.33
C PRO A 162 1.98 -19.63 5.75
N PRO A 163 2.88 -19.10 6.60
CA PRO A 163 3.99 -18.29 6.14
C PRO A 163 5.06 -19.15 5.43
N ARG A 164 5.92 -18.51 4.66
CA ARG A 164 7.16 -19.13 4.15
C ARG A 164 8.05 -19.55 5.33
N ALA A 165 8.95 -20.49 5.05
CA ALA A 165 9.98 -20.88 6.02
C ALA A 165 11.17 -19.90 6.04
N ASP A 166 11.48 -19.30 4.89
CA ASP A 166 12.71 -18.54 4.68
C ASP A 166 12.46 -17.03 4.59
N ILE A 167 13.42 -16.25 5.05
CA ILE A 167 13.49 -14.81 4.83
C ILE A 167 13.59 -14.52 3.34
N LEU A 168 12.84 -13.56 2.85
CA LEU A 168 12.84 -13.14 1.47
C LEU A 168 13.29 -11.68 1.38
N VAL A 169 14.32 -11.43 0.58
CA VAL A 169 14.88 -10.09 0.35
C VAL A 169 14.78 -9.77 -1.14
N ARG A 170 14.25 -8.60 -1.48
CA ARG A 170 14.10 -8.13 -2.86
C ARG A 170 14.68 -6.74 -3.07
N ASP A 171 15.44 -6.58 -4.13
CA ASP A 171 15.79 -5.27 -4.66
C ASP A 171 14.62 -4.77 -5.53
N VAL A 172 13.88 -3.80 -5.03
CA VAL A 172 12.70 -3.28 -5.71
C VAL A 172 13.07 -2.56 -7.01
N ASN A 173 14.28 -2.04 -7.14
CA ASN A 173 14.72 -1.42 -8.38
C ASN A 173 14.77 -2.42 -9.54
N LEU A 174 15.06 -3.68 -9.25
CA LEU A 174 15.15 -4.77 -10.23
C LEU A 174 13.81 -5.44 -10.52
N LEU A 175 12.77 -5.18 -9.71
CA LEU A 175 11.44 -5.72 -9.97
C LEU A 175 10.88 -5.15 -11.28
N PRO A 176 10.24 -5.98 -12.11
CA PRO A 176 9.49 -5.50 -13.26
C PRO A 176 8.25 -4.70 -12.82
N TRP A 177 7.77 -3.86 -13.70
CA TRP A 177 6.45 -3.26 -13.54
C TRP A 177 5.40 -4.38 -13.58
N CYS A 178 4.47 -4.40 -12.63
CA CYS A 178 3.40 -5.39 -12.59
C CYS A 178 2.03 -4.82 -12.97
N GLU A 179 1.88 -3.51 -12.81
CA GLU A 179 0.71 -2.77 -13.25
C GLU A 179 1.18 -1.44 -13.82
N GLU A 180 0.80 -1.15 -15.07
CA GLU A 180 1.08 0.11 -15.73
C GLU A 180 -0.24 0.80 -16.04
N ASN A 181 -0.33 2.08 -15.67
CA ASN A 181 -1.52 2.90 -15.85
C ASN A 181 -2.80 2.29 -15.22
N ALA A 182 -2.64 1.49 -14.16
CA ALA A 182 -3.75 1.13 -13.30
C ALA A 182 -4.25 2.41 -12.61
N HIS A 183 -5.56 2.55 -12.46
CA HIS A 183 -6.12 3.72 -11.79
C HIS A 183 -5.54 5.05 -12.33
N TRP A 184 -5.64 5.26 -13.64
CA TRP A 184 -5.14 6.39 -14.44
C TRP A 184 -3.61 6.41 -14.57
N ASN A 185 -2.91 7.00 -13.59
CA ASN A 185 -1.49 7.29 -13.66
C ASN A 185 -0.65 6.45 -12.71
N ASN A 186 -1.26 5.49 -12.03
CA ASN A 186 -0.50 4.61 -11.14
C ASN A 186 0.29 3.60 -11.96
N THR A 187 1.59 3.52 -11.66
CA THR A 187 2.46 2.48 -12.17
C THR A 187 3.08 1.76 -10.99
N SER A 188 2.97 0.44 -10.94
CA SER A 188 3.27 -0.31 -9.72
C SER A 188 4.33 -1.38 -9.92
N LYS A 189 5.14 -1.59 -8.87
CA LYS A 189 5.99 -2.76 -8.70
C LYS A 189 5.39 -3.63 -7.59
N CYS A 190 5.09 -4.89 -7.92
CA CYS A 190 4.52 -5.84 -6.97
C CYS A 190 5.63 -6.43 -6.10
N VAL A 191 5.76 -5.95 -4.87
CA VAL A 191 6.86 -6.32 -4.00
C VAL A 191 6.65 -7.70 -3.41
N PHE A 192 5.55 -7.92 -2.68
CA PHE A 192 5.18 -9.23 -2.13
C PHE A 192 3.68 -9.49 -2.30
N GLY A 193 3.31 -10.77 -2.31
CA GLY A 193 1.93 -11.20 -2.47
C GLY A 193 1.73 -12.67 -2.12
N ALA A 194 0.60 -13.25 -2.49
CA ALA A 194 0.22 -14.62 -2.15
C ALA A 194 1.28 -15.68 -2.56
N ALA A 195 2.00 -15.47 -3.67
CA ALA A 195 3.09 -16.34 -4.09
C ALA A 195 4.28 -16.37 -3.12
N ASP A 196 4.35 -15.39 -2.23
CA ASP A 196 5.41 -15.22 -1.23
C ASP A 196 4.97 -15.67 0.18
N GLY A 197 3.84 -16.39 0.29
CA GLY A 197 3.31 -16.87 1.55
C GLY A 197 2.43 -15.85 2.30
N LEU A 198 1.99 -14.79 1.63
CA LEU A 198 0.98 -13.88 2.16
C LEU A 198 -0.43 -14.45 1.91
N TYR A 199 -1.43 -13.92 2.64
CA TYR A 199 -2.82 -14.28 2.42
C TYR A 199 -3.23 -13.94 0.97
N GLN A 200 -4.18 -14.68 0.41
CA GLN A 200 -4.53 -14.58 -1.02
C GLN A 200 -4.93 -13.19 -1.51
N SER A 201 -5.53 -12.37 -0.64
CA SER A 201 -5.89 -10.98 -0.93
C SER A 201 -4.86 -9.97 -0.45
N GLU A 202 -3.80 -10.44 0.19
CA GLU A 202 -2.75 -9.58 0.74
C GLU A 202 -1.72 -9.23 -0.33
N ARG A 203 -1.33 -7.96 -0.38
CA ARG A 203 -0.38 -7.46 -1.37
C ARG A 203 0.37 -6.26 -0.86
N MET A 204 1.61 -6.15 -1.30
CA MET A 204 2.51 -5.04 -1.00
C MET A 204 3.11 -4.55 -2.29
N TYR A 205 2.85 -3.29 -2.64
CA TYR A 205 3.31 -2.68 -3.87
C TYR A 205 4.09 -1.41 -3.57
N LEU A 206 4.99 -1.04 -4.48
CA LEU A 206 5.45 0.33 -4.63
C LEU A 206 4.74 0.94 -5.82
N VAL A 207 4.02 2.02 -5.57
CA VAL A 207 3.21 2.74 -6.55
C VAL A 207 3.88 4.07 -6.86
N MET A 208 4.06 4.33 -8.15
CA MET A 208 4.68 5.54 -8.66
C MET A 208 3.62 6.49 -9.22
N LEU A 209 3.73 7.76 -8.87
CA LEU A 209 2.97 8.86 -9.47
C LEU A 209 3.93 9.86 -10.10
N GLN A 210 3.74 10.10 -11.39
CA GLN A 210 4.47 11.13 -12.14
C GLN A 210 4.13 12.55 -11.61
N PRO A 211 4.96 13.56 -11.90
CA PRO A 211 4.61 14.96 -11.63
C PRO A 211 3.23 15.31 -12.22
N TRP A 212 2.46 16.10 -11.46
CA TRP A 212 1.09 16.51 -11.84
C TRP A 212 0.13 15.34 -12.11
N ALA A 213 0.34 14.22 -11.46
CA ALA A 213 -0.52 13.06 -11.59
C ALA A 213 -1.42 12.89 -10.37
N ALA A 214 -2.55 12.22 -10.60
CA ALA A 214 -3.43 11.71 -9.57
C ALA A 214 -3.78 10.26 -9.86
N SER A 215 -3.92 9.44 -8.85
CA SER A 215 -4.56 8.15 -9.03
C SER A 215 -6.08 8.33 -9.22
N GLN A 216 -6.71 7.39 -9.94
CA GLN A 216 -8.16 7.41 -10.08
C GLN A 216 -8.82 7.32 -8.70
N PRO A 217 -9.71 8.26 -8.33
CA PRO A 217 -10.53 8.11 -7.14
C PRO A 217 -11.39 6.84 -7.24
N HIS A 218 -11.33 5.99 -6.23
CA HIS A 218 -12.11 4.75 -6.17
C HIS A 218 -12.23 4.26 -4.73
N SER A 219 -13.22 3.41 -4.48
CA SER A 219 -13.40 2.71 -3.21
C SER A 219 -13.16 1.21 -3.38
N HIS A 220 -12.88 0.54 -2.28
CA HIS A 220 -12.74 -0.91 -2.20
C HIS A 220 -13.97 -1.55 -1.56
N GLY A 221 -14.05 -2.90 -1.64
CA GLY A 221 -15.09 -3.63 -0.92
C GLY A 221 -15.00 -3.42 0.59
N ALA A 222 -16.14 -3.40 1.25
CA ALA A 222 -16.20 -3.28 2.72
C ALA A 222 -15.32 -4.33 3.40
N GLY A 223 -14.64 -3.93 4.48
CA GLY A 223 -13.69 -4.77 5.22
C GLY A 223 -12.31 -4.90 4.58
N THR A 224 -11.99 -4.13 3.55
CA THR A 224 -10.62 -4.08 3.01
C THR A 224 -9.77 -3.14 3.87
N GLU A 225 -8.70 -3.65 4.45
CA GLU A 225 -7.64 -2.84 5.06
C GLU A 225 -6.68 -2.42 3.96
N GLU A 226 -6.63 -1.14 3.66
CA GLU A 226 -5.77 -0.57 2.64
C GLU A 226 -4.99 0.59 3.20
N ILE A 227 -3.68 0.45 3.21
CA ILE A 227 -2.73 1.36 3.84
C ILE A 227 -1.84 1.99 2.77
N TRP A 228 -1.60 3.28 2.91
CA TRP A 228 -0.69 4.06 2.09
C TRP A 228 0.28 4.88 2.93
N THR A 229 1.54 4.86 2.57
CA THR A 229 2.56 5.78 3.09
C THR A 229 3.49 6.23 1.98
N LYS A 230 3.81 7.53 1.95
CA LYS A 230 4.74 8.07 0.97
C LYS A 230 6.17 7.75 1.41
N VAL A 231 6.94 7.11 0.52
CA VAL A 231 8.34 6.74 0.78
C VAL A 231 9.35 7.73 0.19
N THR A 232 8.93 8.59 -0.75
CA THR A 232 9.76 9.71 -1.20
C THR A 232 9.67 10.89 -0.25
N PRO A 233 10.74 11.68 -0.08
CA PRO A 233 10.73 12.82 0.83
C PRO A 233 9.64 13.85 0.53
N GLY A 234 9.16 14.51 1.57
CA GLY A 234 8.22 15.62 1.51
C GLY A 234 6.77 15.24 1.78
N THR A 235 5.90 16.24 1.74
CA THR A 235 4.47 16.13 2.02
C THR A 235 3.76 15.29 0.97
N ALA A 236 2.81 14.45 1.40
CA ALA A 236 1.86 13.76 0.53
C ALA A 236 0.55 14.54 0.50
N THR A 237 -0.05 14.67 -0.68
CA THR A 237 -1.42 15.18 -0.83
C THR A 237 -2.34 14.02 -1.14
N ILE A 238 -3.39 13.85 -0.36
CA ILE A 238 -4.33 12.74 -0.48
C ILE A 238 -5.76 13.24 -0.53
N LEU A 239 -6.61 12.51 -1.23
CA LEU A 239 -8.06 12.63 -1.19
C LEU A 239 -8.61 11.41 -0.43
N ILE A 240 -9.43 11.63 0.59
CA ILE A 240 -10.20 10.57 1.27
C ILE A 240 -11.64 11.04 1.35
N GLY A 241 -12.55 10.28 0.76
CA GLY A 241 -13.93 10.72 0.58
C GLY A 241 -13.99 11.98 -0.27
N SER A 242 -14.52 13.04 0.26
CA SER A 242 -14.60 14.36 -0.41
C SER A 242 -13.56 15.36 0.10
N GLU A 243 -12.61 14.93 0.94
CA GLU A 243 -11.71 15.81 1.65
C GLU A 243 -10.25 15.63 1.24
N LEU A 244 -9.58 16.75 0.99
CA LEU A 244 -8.13 16.76 0.77
C LEU A 244 -7.40 16.90 2.10
N ARG A 245 -6.29 16.20 2.22
CA ARG A 245 -5.35 16.33 3.34
C ARG A 245 -3.92 16.40 2.81
N GLU A 246 -3.12 17.20 3.50
CA GLU A 246 -1.67 17.19 3.37
C GLU A 246 -1.08 16.44 4.57
N MET A 247 -0.34 15.38 4.29
CA MET A 247 0.34 14.58 5.30
C MET A 247 1.84 14.90 5.27
N PRO A 248 2.45 15.22 6.42
CA PRO A 248 3.89 15.38 6.49
C PRO A 248 4.62 14.07 6.16
N GLN A 249 5.91 14.16 5.92
CA GLN A 249 6.76 12.97 5.76
C GLN A 249 6.64 12.03 6.97
N ASN A 250 6.75 10.74 6.75
CA ASN A 250 6.59 9.71 7.77
C ASN A 250 5.16 9.68 8.36
N SER A 251 4.19 9.89 7.50
CA SER A 251 2.78 9.67 7.81
C SER A 251 2.21 8.56 6.95
N ALA A 252 1.15 7.94 7.45
CA ALA A 252 0.40 6.94 6.73
C ALA A 252 -1.09 7.15 6.93
N TYR A 253 -1.90 6.62 6.03
CA TYR A 253 -3.33 6.57 6.20
C TYR A 253 -3.89 5.19 5.87
N LEU A 254 -5.00 4.86 6.51
CA LEU A 254 -5.86 3.74 6.17
C LEU A 254 -7.08 4.29 5.42
N VAL A 255 -7.43 3.68 4.30
CA VAL A 255 -8.72 3.95 3.65
C VAL A 255 -9.83 3.41 4.54
N PRO A 256 -10.82 4.22 4.97
CA PRO A 256 -11.91 3.74 5.80
C PRO A 256 -12.61 2.52 5.16
N PRO A 257 -12.72 1.37 5.86
CA PRO A 257 -13.18 0.11 5.26
C PRO A 257 -14.70 0.02 5.09
N THR A 258 -15.36 1.15 4.85
CA THR A 258 -16.83 1.26 4.72
C THR A 258 -17.36 0.65 3.42
N GLY A 259 -16.50 0.47 2.42
CA GLY A 259 -16.90 0.03 1.08
C GLY A 259 -17.38 1.16 0.16
N SER A 260 -17.46 2.39 0.66
CA SER A 260 -17.96 3.55 -0.09
C SER A 260 -17.01 4.75 -0.08
N THR A 261 -16.02 4.77 0.81
CA THR A 261 -15.05 5.87 0.89
C THR A 261 -14.07 5.80 -0.26
N GLU A 262 -14.12 6.77 -1.16
CA GLU A 262 -13.13 6.90 -2.23
C GLU A 262 -11.83 7.49 -1.70
N HIS A 263 -10.75 7.16 -2.36
CA HIS A 263 -9.44 7.71 -2.06
C HIS A 263 -8.61 7.91 -3.33
N SER A 264 -7.64 8.79 -3.25
CA SER A 264 -6.66 9.04 -4.30
C SER A 264 -5.39 9.64 -3.71
N ASN A 265 -4.25 9.30 -4.28
CA ASN A 265 -2.99 10.01 -4.03
C ASN A 265 -2.75 11.00 -5.16
N LEU A 266 -2.27 12.19 -4.81
CA LEU A 266 -1.98 13.27 -5.75
C LEU A 266 -0.51 13.65 -5.66
N ASN A 267 0.16 13.72 -6.80
CA ASN A 267 1.48 14.33 -6.90
C ASN A 267 1.35 15.72 -7.54
N LEU A 268 1.33 16.75 -6.73
CA LEU A 268 1.20 18.14 -7.15
C LEU A 268 2.55 18.82 -7.40
N THR A 269 3.64 18.07 -7.43
CA THR A 269 4.98 18.60 -7.75
C THR A 269 5.18 18.78 -9.25
N ARG A 270 6.12 19.64 -9.65
CA ARG A 270 6.40 19.92 -11.07
C ARG A 270 7.36 18.94 -11.72
N ASP A 271 8.29 18.40 -10.95
CA ASP A 271 9.51 17.75 -11.44
C ASP A 271 9.92 16.51 -10.64
N ARG A 272 9.18 16.18 -9.59
CA ARG A 272 9.49 15.05 -8.73
C ARG A 272 8.48 13.93 -8.90
N VAL A 273 8.95 12.72 -9.10
CA VAL A 273 8.17 11.50 -9.00
C VAL A 273 7.93 11.17 -7.53
N ASP A 274 6.69 10.88 -7.16
CA ASP A 274 6.34 10.40 -5.84
C ASP A 274 6.16 8.89 -5.84
N TRP A 275 6.70 8.25 -4.81
CA TRP A 275 6.54 6.83 -4.57
C TRP A 275 5.78 6.60 -3.26
N TYR A 276 4.89 5.64 -3.31
CA TYR A 276 4.10 5.22 -2.16
C TYR A 276 4.26 3.72 -1.94
N LEU A 277 4.44 3.33 -0.68
CA LEU A 277 4.22 1.97 -0.25
C LEU A 277 2.71 1.78 -0.07
N TYR A 278 2.18 0.82 -0.78
CA TYR A 278 0.80 0.36 -0.71
C TYR A 278 0.76 -1.03 -0.09
N VAL A 279 -0.07 -1.20 0.93
CA VAL A 279 -0.30 -2.49 1.58
C VAL A 279 -1.80 -2.72 1.69
N ALA A 280 -2.29 -3.84 1.19
CA ALA A 280 -3.70 -4.18 1.28
C ALA A 280 -3.92 -5.59 1.81
N HIS A 281 -5.04 -5.78 2.49
CA HIS A 281 -5.56 -7.04 2.95
C HIS A 281 -7.09 -7.02 2.79
N GLY A 282 -7.63 -7.93 1.98
CA GLY A 282 -9.08 -8.08 1.87
C GLY A 282 -9.64 -8.87 3.07
N PRO A 283 -10.97 -8.87 3.24
CA PRO A 283 -11.61 -9.59 4.33
C PRO A 283 -11.22 -11.07 4.35
N ILE A 284 -10.99 -11.61 5.54
CA ILE A 284 -10.78 -13.05 5.72
C ILE A 284 -12.14 -13.75 5.53
N ASN A 285 -12.25 -14.51 4.45
CA ASN A 285 -13.43 -15.34 4.21
C ASN A 285 -13.19 -16.77 4.74
N PRO A 286 -13.82 -17.16 5.84
CA PRO A 286 -13.63 -18.49 6.43
C PRO A 286 -14.11 -19.63 5.53
N ASN A 287 -14.92 -19.34 4.51
CA ASN A 287 -15.48 -20.33 3.58
C ASN A 287 -14.64 -20.53 2.31
N THR A 288 -13.60 -19.75 2.10
CA THR A 288 -12.67 -19.97 0.98
C THR A 288 -11.53 -20.86 1.43
N SER A 289 -11.50 -22.09 0.94
CA SER A 289 -10.29 -22.91 1.07
C SER A 289 -9.12 -22.16 0.41
N GLN A 290 -8.01 -22.02 1.12
CA GLN A 290 -6.83 -21.20 0.74
C GLN A 290 -6.15 -21.63 -0.58
N ASN A 291 -6.78 -22.53 -1.35
CA ASN A 291 -6.16 -23.19 -2.50
C ASN A 291 -6.78 -22.86 -3.86
N THR A 292 -7.68 -21.91 -3.95
CA THR A 292 -8.22 -21.53 -5.26
C THR A 292 -7.56 -20.22 -5.73
N GLY A 293 -6.57 -20.35 -6.57
CA GLY A 293 -5.92 -19.22 -7.28
C GLY A 293 -6.86 -18.50 -8.27
N ARG A 294 -8.04 -18.10 -7.81
CA ARG A 294 -8.95 -17.22 -8.49
C ARG A 294 -9.34 -16.10 -7.51
N GLY A 295 -8.62 -15.01 -7.60
CA GLY A 295 -9.00 -13.76 -6.96
C GLY A 295 -10.38 -13.33 -7.46
N GLY A 296 -11.38 -13.54 -6.62
CA GLY A 296 -12.73 -12.98 -6.81
C GLY A 296 -12.75 -11.57 -6.23
N GLY A 297 -12.12 -10.62 -6.89
CA GLY A 297 -12.31 -9.19 -6.65
C GLY A 297 -13.35 -8.66 -7.64
N GLY A 298 -14.58 -8.51 -7.20
CA GLY A 298 -15.65 -7.88 -7.98
C GLY A 298 -15.51 -6.36 -8.06
N GLY A 299 -14.37 -5.86 -8.50
CA GLY A 299 -14.18 -4.49 -8.95
C GLY A 299 -14.05 -4.51 -10.47
N ARG A 300 -15.09 -4.11 -11.19
CA ARG A 300 -14.95 -3.78 -12.63
C ARG A 300 -14.07 -2.56 -12.74
N GLY A 301 -12.78 -2.75 -13.06
CA GLY A 301 -11.86 -1.63 -13.30
C GLY A 301 -10.42 -2.01 -13.47
N ALA A 302 -9.97 -3.09 -12.94
CA ALA A 302 -8.66 -3.60 -13.30
C ALA A 302 -8.79 -4.30 -14.67
N ASN A 303 -8.50 -3.61 -15.75
CA ASN A 303 -7.89 -4.25 -16.90
C ASN A 303 -6.54 -4.80 -16.40
N SER A 304 -6.60 -5.90 -15.65
CA SER A 304 -5.44 -6.74 -15.49
C SER A 304 -5.11 -7.17 -16.91
N ASN A 305 -4.14 -6.50 -17.52
CA ASN A 305 -3.59 -6.95 -18.78
C ASN A 305 -3.16 -8.40 -18.54
N PRO A 306 -3.86 -9.41 -19.12
CA PRO A 306 -3.52 -10.81 -18.89
C PRO A 306 -2.11 -11.14 -19.39
N ASN A 307 -1.47 -10.21 -20.10
CA ASN A 307 -0.10 -10.31 -20.58
C ASN A 307 0.93 -9.77 -19.59
N VAL A 308 0.53 -9.11 -18.50
CA VAL A 308 1.42 -8.86 -17.35
C VAL A 308 1.45 -10.14 -16.52
N VAL A 309 1.85 -11.23 -17.14
CA VAL A 309 2.37 -12.37 -16.41
C VAL A 309 3.55 -11.81 -15.62
N ARG A 310 3.46 -11.83 -14.29
CA ARG A 310 4.64 -11.69 -13.44
C ARG A 310 5.67 -12.63 -14.03
N ASP A 311 6.60 -12.08 -14.78
CA ASP A 311 7.70 -12.88 -15.28
C ASP A 311 8.45 -13.40 -14.05
N ARG A 312 8.19 -14.66 -13.72
CA ARG A 312 8.75 -15.31 -12.55
C ARG A 312 10.28 -15.18 -12.54
N ALA A 313 10.90 -15.26 -13.72
CA ALA A 313 12.34 -15.11 -13.86
C ALA A 313 12.81 -13.70 -13.46
N SER A 314 12.08 -12.65 -13.84
CA SER A 314 12.41 -11.28 -13.42
C SER A 314 12.19 -11.05 -11.93
N VAL A 315 11.18 -11.65 -11.33
CA VAL A 315 10.97 -11.59 -9.87
C VAL A 315 12.06 -12.37 -9.13
N GLU A 316 12.47 -13.52 -9.65
CA GLU A 316 13.58 -14.30 -9.11
C GLU A 316 14.90 -13.53 -9.24
N ALA A 317 15.15 -12.83 -10.36
CA ALA A 317 16.33 -12.00 -10.57
C ALA A 317 16.40 -10.79 -9.59
N ALA A 318 15.25 -10.28 -9.15
CA ALA A 318 15.17 -9.23 -8.12
C ALA A 318 15.35 -9.78 -6.70
N THR A 319 15.30 -11.09 -6.50
CA THR A 319 15.51 -11.72 -5.20
C THR A 319 17.00 -11.76 -4.87
N VAL A 320 17.37 -11.13 -3.76
CA VAL A 320 18.75 -11.06 -3.29
C VAL A 320 19.10 -12.38 -2.59
N ALA A 321 20.08 -13.09 -3.10
CA ALA A 321 20.56 -14.30 -2.48
C ALA A 321 21.34 -13.99 -1.18
N GLY A 322 21.10 -14.79 -0.14
CA GLY A 322 21.88 -14.71 1.09
C GLY A 322 23.33 -15.16 0.86
N LYS A 323 24.27 -14.46 1.52
CA LYS A 323 25.69 -14.80 1.52
C LYS A 323 26.03 -15.56 2.80
N PRO A 324 26.79 -16.67 2.73
CA PRO A 324 27.15 -17.44 3.92
C PRO A 324 27.95 -16.60 4.90
N MET A 325 27.68 -16.71 6.18
CA MET A 325 28.53 -16.16 7.24
C MET A 325 29.82 -17.00 7.31
N ARG A 326 30.97 -16.37 7.30
CA ARG A 326 32.29 -17.00 7.44
C ARG A 326 32.69 -17.13 8.89
#